data_42fced6b8c3296dc6cc0c0881b34a47b
#
_entry.id   42fced6b8c3296dc6cc0c0881b34a47b
#
_cell.length_a   1.000
_cell.length_b   1.000
_cell.length_c   1.000
_cell.angle_alpha   90.00
_cell.angle_beta   90.00
_cell.angle_gamma   90.00
#
_symmetry.space_group_name_H-M   'P 1'
#
loop_
_entity.id
_entity.type
_entity.pdbx_description
1 polymer ?
#
loop_
_entity_poly.entity_id
_entity_poly.type
_entity_poly.pdbx_seq_one_letter_code
_entity_poly.pdbx_strand_id
1 'polypeptide(L)'
;RAMPTSKNTITQKWATRLDAKGWDAALTPPLILGGYVYVASGQFIYKMDKNTGDIVQTSERMSGNMQYAMIPLAYAEGMLFAQIGGGQIQALSATTLKSLWISEKLGGQTLSPITYKNGYIYTGTWNSDTTPGSYFCLSVTDEDPSKGNEIKYCTWKYDHKGGFYWAGAYASENYLVFGSDDGAGDAYTSILYSVNTHTGQLIDKRTDLIGDIRSTITYNNGYVYFTTKGGYLYRVAMNADGTFGAVAGYNLGGAATSTPVVYKNRIYVGVCGTGGQYNADGGHHFDVLKESASGLSLAYKVSIPGYPQAAPILSTAYENQDFDGDGKADGRVYLYFTYNAYPGGIYMLTDTPGQTSGKAEELFRPVSKQQEYCISPLCVDKDGTIYYKNDSCYLMALETNGAYLDSVTARPDTGSVNWDKRFQASETEYTLRVA
;
A
#
# COMPACT_ATOMS: atom_id res chain seq x y z
N ARG A 1 5.47 19.14 3.03
CA ARG A 1 6.14 18.05 3.75
C ARG A 1 7.41 17.69 3.01
N ALA A 2 8.57 17.73 3.67
CA ALA A 2 9.82 17.31 3.06
C ALA A 2 9.86 15.78 2.91
N MET A 3 10.27 15.32 1.73
CA MET A 3 10.44 13.91 1.40
C MET A 3 11.84 13.73 0.77
N PRO A 4 12.48 12.57 0.91
CA PRO A 4 13.83 12.39 0.37
C PRO A 4 13.85 12.52 -1.15
N THR A 5 14.87 13.17 -1.68
CA THR A 5 15.07 13.39 -3.12
C THR A 5 16.27 12.64 -3.67
N SER A 6 17.11 12.08 -2.80
CA SER A 6 18.26 11.24 -3.14
C SER A 6 18.66 10.38 -1.94
N LYS A 7 19.55 9.41 -2.17
CA LYS A 7 20.14 8.59 -1.08
C LYS A 7 20.92 9.41 -0.05
N ASN A 8 21.32 10.63 -0.38
CA ASN A 8 22.07 11.51 0.52
C ASN A 8 21.12 12.32 1.44
N THR A 9 19.83 12.33 1.15
CA THR A 9 18.83 13.08 1.89
C THR A 9 17.94 12.20 2.78
N ILE A 10 18.30 10.94 2.96
CA ILE A 10 17.59 9.99 3.81
C ILE A 10 18.55 9.38 4.83
N THR A 11 18.09 9.26 6.09
CA THR A 11 18.85 8.67 7.18
C THR A 11 17.97 7.75 8.01
N GLN A 12 18.52 6.59 8.42
CA GLN A 12 17.82 5.71 9.35
C GLN A 12 17.85 6.34 10.75
N LYS A 13 16.67 6.70 11.25
CA LYS A 13 16.47 7.26 12.58
C LYS A 13 16.59 6.18 13.66
N TRP A 14 15.89 5.06 13.44
CA TRP A 14 15.98 3.89 14.29
C TRP A 14 15.63 2.61 13.50
N ALA A 15 16.00 1.48 14.06
CA ALA A 15 15.60 0.16 13.57
C ALA A 15 15.37 -0.76 14.77
N THR A 16 14.17 -1.33 14.86
CA THR A 16 13.78 -2.22 15.94
C THR A 16 13.46 -3.59 15.38
N ARG A 17 14.12 -4.62 15.94
CA ARG A 17 13.81 -6.01 15.62
C ARG A 17 12.68 -6.50 16.51
N LEU A 18 11.68 -7.14 15.90
CA LEU A 18 10.63 -7.89 16.61
C LEU A 18 10.91 -9.38 16.49
N ASP A 19 10.48 -10.16 17.48
CA ASP A 19 10.77 -11.60 17.58
C ASP A 19 9.92 -12.44 16.62
N ALA A 20 9.91 -12.09 15.35
CA ALA A 20 9.33 -12.90 14.31
C ALA A 20 10.38 -13.83 13.68
N LYS A 21 9.95 -14.92 13.09
CA LYS A 21 10.82 -15.86 12.37
C LYS A 21 10.22 -16.20 11.02
N GLY A 22 10.97 -15.93 9.97
CA GLY A 22 10.57 -16.23 8.60
C GLY A 22 9.54 -15.25 8.03
N TRP A 23 9.24 -15.40 6.76
CA TRP A 23 8.35 -14.51 6.02
C TRP A 23 6.88 -14.62 6.45
N ASP A 24 6.42 -15.80 6.81
CA ASP A 24 5.07 -16.10 7.26
C ASP A 24 4.76 -15.62 8.68
N ALA A 25 5.80 -15.32 9.45
CA ALA A 25 5.69 -14.76 10.79
C ALA A 25 6.28 -13.34 10.88
N ALA A 26 6.71 -12.77 9.77
CA ALA A 26 7.24 -11.42 9.72
C ALA A 26 6.23 -10.40 10.24
N LEU A 27 6.73 -9.26 10.71
CA LEU A 27 5.85 -8.19 11.19
C LEU A 27 5.01 -7.60 10.06
N THR A 28 3.83 -7.11 10.40
CA THR A 28 2.98 -6.38 9.46
C THR A 28 3.64 -5.07 9.02
N PRO A 29 3.27 -4.51 7.86
CA PRO A 29 3.52 -3.12 7.58
C PRO A 29 2.98 -2.25 8.72
N PRO A 30 3.63 -1.13 9.06
CA PRO A 30 3.23 -0.32 10.19
C PRO A 30 1.95 0.48 9.93
N LEU A 31 1.18 0.66 10.99
CA LEU A 31 0.09 1.62 11.07
C LEU A 31 0.52 2.75 12.03
N ILE A 32 0.35 4.01 11.64
CA ILE A 32 0.77 5.16 12.43
C ILE A 32 -0.44 5.91 12.94
N LEU A 33 -0.54 6.04 14.26
CA LEU A 33 -1.59 6.79 14.93
C LEU A 33 -0.96 7.76 15.94
N GLY A 34 -1.05 9.04 15.67
CA GLY A 34 -0.48 10.07 16.52
C GLY A 34 1.04 9.94 16.69
N GLY A 35 1.50 9.77 17.90
CA GLY A 35 2.91 9.60 18.25
C GLY A 35 3.39 8.15 18.24
N TYR A 36 2.59 7.19 17.77
CA TYR A 36 2.88 5.77 17.89
C TYR A 36 2.82 5.04 16.56
N VAL A 37 3.61 3.98 16.48
CA VAL A 37 3.61 2.99 15.41
C VAL A 37 3.06 1.69 15.94
N TYR A 38 2.12 1.08 15.22
CA TYR A 38 1.52 -0.21 15.55
C TYR A 38 1.90 -1.24 14.51
N VAL A 39 2.42 -2.36 14.95
CA VAL A 39 2.71 -3.53 14.11
C VAL A 39 2.23 -4.78 14.81
N ALA A 40 1.87 -5.81 14.06
CA ALA A 40 1.59 -7.14 14.61
C ALA A 40 2.64 -8.13 14.14
N SER A 41 2.95 -9.09 15.00
CA SER A 41 3.81 -10.23 14.69
C SER A 41 3.35 -11.43 15.53
N GLY A 42 3.18 -12.58 14.90
CA GLY A 42 2.64 -13.76 15.56
C GLY A 42 1.26 -13.49 16.16
N GLN A 43 1.12 -13.62 17.46
CA GLN A 43 -0.12 -13.41 18.19
C GLN A 43 -0.17 -12.09 18.99
N PHE A 44 0.69 -11.14 18.69
CA PHE A 44 0.76 -9.89 19.45
C PHE A 44 0.77 -8.65 18.54
N ILE A 45 0.16 -7.58 19.04
CA ILE A 45 0.30 -6.24 18.51
C ILE A 45 1.27 -5.47 19.41
N TYR A 46 2.22 -4.80 18.80
CA TYR A 46 3.21 -3.95 19.47
C TYR A 46 2.92 -2.49 19.15
N LYS A 47 2.77 -1.70 20.21
CA LYS A 47 2.70 -0.24 20.15
C LYS A 47 4.09 0.31 20.45
N MET A 48 4.62 1.10 19.55
CA MET A 48 5.99 1.60 19.61
C MET A 48 5.99 3.13 19.60
N ASP A 49 6.92 3.73 20.31
CA ASP A 49 7.16 5.18 20.22
C ASP A 49 7.70 5.53 18.81
N LYS A 50 7.07 6.47 18.16
CA LYS A 50 7.41 6.88 16.80
C LYS A 50 8.81 7.49 16.67
N ASN A 51 9.32 8.12 17.75
CA ASN A 51 10.58 8.82 17.72
C ASN A 51 11.78 7.93 18.03
N THR A 52 11.59 6.93 18.90
CA THR A 52 12.68 6.08 19.38
C THR A 52 12.65 4.66 18.85
N GLY A 53 11.48 4.19 18.41
CA GLY A 53 11.27 2.79 18.03
C GLY A 53 11.13 1.82 19.22
N ASP A 54 11.04 2.33 20.44
CA ASP A 54 10.88 1.50 21.64
C ASP A 54 9.45 0.96 21.73
N ILE A 55 9.30 -0.30 22.13
CA ILE A 55 8.01 -0.91 22.44
C ILE A 55 7.52 -0.33 23.77
N VAL A 56 6.41 0.41 23.72
CA VAL A 56 5.81 1.02 24.90
C VAL A 56 4.65 0.20 25.45
N GLN A 57 4.05 -0.66 24.62
CA GLN A 57 2.97 -1.55 25.05
C GLN A 57 2.88 -2.74 24.11
N THR A 58 2.58 -3.91 24.68
CA THR A 58 2.26 -5.15 23.94
C THR A 58 0.81 -5.53 24.21
N SER A 59 0.10 -6.01 23.20
CA SER A 59 -1.30 -6.43 23.35
C SER A 59 -1.45 -7.68 24.21
N GLU A 60 -2.68 -7.97 24.60
CA GLU A 60 -3.06 -9.32 24.98
C GLU A 60 -2.72 -10.28 23.83
N ARG A 61 -2.52 -11.56 24.17
CA ARG A 61 -2.34 -12.59 23.16
C ARG A 61 -3.61 -12.74 22.33
N MET A 62 -3.50 -12.54 21.03
CA MET A 62 -4.60 -12.73 20.09
C MET A 62 -4.98 -14.22 20.00
N SER A 63 -6.21 -14.50 19.59
CA SER A 63 -6.76 -15.85 19.46
C SER A 63 -6.14 -16.66 18.32
N GLY A 64 -5.45 -16.02 17.38
CA GLY A 64 -4.75 -16.64 16.27
C GLY A 64 -3.54 -15.85 15.85
N ASN A 65 -2.67 -16.47 15.04
CA ASN A 65 -1.54 -15.79 14.43
C ASN A 65 -2.00 -14.86 13.32
N MET A 66 -1.31 -13.74 13.17
CA MET A 66 -1.39 -12.95 11.94
C MET A 66 -1.04 -13.82 10.73
N GLN A 67 -1.75 -13.61 9.64
CA GLN A 67 -1.56 -14.35 8.41
C GLN A 67 -0.68 -13.58 7.44
N TYR A 68 0.49 -14.14 7.10
CA TYR A 68 1.42 -13.59 6.09
C TYR A 68 1.66 -12.09 6.19
N ALA A 69 1.85 -11.57 7.30
CA ALA A 69 2.26 -10.21 7.73
C ALA A 69 2.56 -9.14 6.63
N MET A 70 1.85 -9.16 5.51
CA MET A 70 2.02 -8.23 4.38
C MET A 70 1.00 -7.10 4.39
N ILE A 71 -0.07 -7.26 5.17
CA ILE A 71 -1.19 -6.33 5.24
C ILE A 71 -1.12 -5.62 6.58
N PRO A 72 -1.18 -4.28 6.62
CA PRO A 72 -1.17 -3.53 7.86
C PRO A 72 -2.42 -3.83 8.68
N LEU A 73 -2.32 -3.60 9.98
CA LEU A 73 -3.51 -3.46 10.82
C LEU A 73 -4.39 -2.35 10.25
N ALA A 74 -5.70 -2.55 10.29
CA ALA A 74 -6.64 -1.46 10.00
C ALA A 74 -7.04 -0.76 11.29
N TYR A 75 -7.44 0.50 11.17
CA TYR A 75 -7.92 1.32 12.29
C TYR A 75 -9.22 2.03 11.93
N ALA A 76 -10.19 1.95 12.80
CA ALA A 76 -11.38 2.79 12.77
C ALA A 76 -11.99 2.88 14.18
N GLU A 77 -12.56 4.03 14.51
CA GLU A 77 -13.36 4.26 15.71
C GLU A 77 -12.69 3.82 17.03
N GLY A 78 -11.37 4.03 17.13
CA GLY A 78 -10.61 3.64 18.34
C GLY A 78 -10.22 2.18 18.39
N MET A 79 -10.47 1.40 17.35
CA MET A 79 -10.19 -0.03 17.26
C MET A 79 -9.10 -0.34 16.23
N LEU A 80 -8.28 -1.34 16.56
CA LEU A 80 -7.36 -2.00 15.63
C LEU A 80 -7.99 -3.32 15.18
N PHE A 81 -7.94 -3.60 13.90
CA PHE A 81 -8.42 -4.84 13.32
C PHE A 81 -7.25 -5.67 12.83
N ALA A 82 -7.09 -6.87 13.40
CA ALA A 82 -6.04 -7.82 13.07
C ALA A 82 -6.63 -9.00 12.29
N GLN A 83 -6.00 -9.34 11.18
CA GLN A 83 -6.36 -10.49 10.36
C GLN A 83 -5.62 -11.73 10.87
N ILE A 84 -6.36 -12.63 11.51
CA ILE A 84 -5.81 -13.82 12.14
C ILE A 84 -6.24 -15.10 11.41
N GLY A 85 -5.60 -16.22 11.76
CA GLY A 85 -5.86 -17.50 11.14
C GLY A 85 -7.30 -17.98 11.27
N GLY A 86 -7.74 -18.81 10.34
CA GLY A 86 -9.08 -19.36 10.31
C GLY A 86 -10.12 -18.46 9.62
N GLY A 87 -9.68 -17.48 8.86
CA GLY A 87 -10.58 -16.53 8.19
C GLY A 87 -11.28 -15.61 9.18
N GLN A 88 -10.57 -15.13 10.19
CA GLN A 88 -11.12 -14.30 11.27
C GLN A 88 -10.48 -12.93 11.35
N ILE A 89 -11.24 -11.98 11.84
CA ILE A 89 -10.76 -10.66 12.28
C ILE A 89 -10.89 -10.59 13.79
N GLN A 90 -9.86 -10.11 14.46
CA GLN A 90 -9.93 -9.74 15.87
C GLN A 90 -9.82 -8.23 16.02
N ALA A 91 -10.77 -7.64 16.73
CA ALA A 91 -10.73 -6.21 17.07
C ALA A 91 -10.13 -6.04 18.47
N LEU A 92 -9.21 -5.09 18.58
CA LEU A 92 -8.61 -4.68 19.85
C LEU A 92 -8.75 -3.16 20.01
N SER A 93 -8.88 -2.71 21.24
CA SER A 93 -8.84 -1.28 21.56
C SER A 93 -7.46 -0.71 21.19
N ALA A 94 -7.42 0.36 20.42
CA ALA A 94 -6.17 1.03 20.06
C ALA A 94 -5.48 1.70 21.27
N THR A 95 -6.23 1.96 22.34
CA THR A 95 -5.71 2.58 23.57
C THR A 95 -5.18 1.54 24.54
N THR A 96 -5.98 0.50 24.84
CA THR A 96 -5.63 -0.50 25.87
C THR A 96 -4.97 -1.74 25.31
N LEU A 97 -5.05 -1.97 24.01
CA LEU A 97 -4.63 -3.18 23.29
C LEU A 97 -5.28 -4.46 23.81
N LYS A 98 -6.43 -4.33 24.46
CA LYS A 98 -7.27 -5.46 24.87
C LYS A 98 -8.24 -5.84 23.78
N SER A 99 -8.53 -7.13 23.69
CA SER A 99 -9.53 -7.65 22.75
C SER A 99 -10.92 -7.10 23.03
N LEU A 100 -11.66 -6.80 21.99
CA LEU A 100 -13.05 -6.35 22.05
C LEU A 100 -13.98 -7.45 21.54
N TRP A 101 -13.73 -7.95 20.34
CA TRP A 101 -14.50 -9.02 19.72
C TRP A 101 -13.67 -9.81 18.70
N ILE A 102 -14.17 -10.97 18.32
CA ILE A 102 -13.57 -11.83 17.29
C ILE A 102 -14.66 -12.20 16.29
N SER A 103 -14.40 -12.09 14.99
CA SER A 103 -15.36 -12.51 13.99
C SER A 103 -15.59 -14.03 13.99
N GLU A 104 -16.72 -14.45 13.47
CA GLU A 104 -16.97 -15.87 13.18
C GLU A 104 -15.86 -16.45 12.28
N LYS A 105 -15.66 -17.75 12.37
CA LYS A 105 -14.70 -18.49 11.54
C LYS A 105 -15.28 -18.71 10.15
N LEU A 106 -14.65 -18.12 9.12
CA LEU A 106 -15.03 -18.34 7.73
C LEU A 106 -14.15 -19.40 7.02
N GLY A 107 -13.05 -19.79 7.65
CA GLY A 107 -12.06 -20.70 7.07
C GLY A 107 -11.03 -19.99 6.19
N GLY A 108 -9.91 -20.67 5.93
CA GLY A 108 -8.83 -20.11 5.11
C GLY A 108 -8.08 -18.96 5.76
N GLN A 109 -7.68 -18.03 4.94
CA GLN A 109 -6.84 -16.87 5.29
C GLN A 109 -7.57 -15.58 4.98
N THR A 110 -7.38 -14.55 5.80
CA THR A 110 -7.83 -13.17 5.56
C THR A 110 -6.63 -12.36 5.07
N LEU A 111 -6.42 -12.32 3.78
CA LEU A 111 -5.25 -11.66 3.17
C LEU A 111 -5.61 -10.40 2.37
N SER A 112 -6.90 -10.08 2.24
CA SER A 112 -7.35 -8.86 1.56
C SER A 112 -7.27 -7.68 2.51
N PRO A 113 -6.75 -6.51 2.08
CA PRO A 113 -6.75 -5.31 2.90
C PRO A 113 -8.16 -4.96 3.39
N ILE A 114 -8.27 -4.59 4.66
CA ILE A 114 -9.54 -4.17 5.26
C ILE A 114 -9.89 -2.76 4.77
N THR A 115 -11.10 -2.62 4.24
CA THR A 115 -11.69 -1.32 3.91
C THR A 115 -12.72 -0.96 4.97
N TYR A 116 -12.66 0.27 5.49
CA TYR A 116 -13.65 0.80 6.42
C TYR A 116 -14.57 1.82 5.74
N LYS A 117 -15.86 1.74 6.03
CA LYS A 117 -16.85 2.76 5.63
C LYS A 117 -18.03 2.78 6.63
N ASN A 118 -18.30 3.95 7.21
CA ASN A 118 -19.52 4.24 7.99
C ASN A 118 -19.88 3.19 9.05
N GLY A 119 -18.91 2.79 9.89
CA GLY A 119 -19.15 1.82 10.96
C GLY A 119 -19.06 0.35 10.54
N TYR A 120 -18.60 0.08 9.31
CA TYR A 120 -18.43 -1.27 8.80
C TYR A 120 -17.04 -1.47 8.21
N ILE A 121 -16.54 -2.69 8.32
CA ILE A 121 -15.32 -3.15 7.66
C ILE A 121 -15.66 -4.25 6.66
N TYR A 122 -14.87 -4.27 5.58
CA TYR A 122 -15.01 -5.19 4.46
C TYR A 122 -13.66 -5.82 4.15
N THR A 123 -13.63 -7.14 3.99
CA THR A 123 -12.43 -7.87 3.57
C THR A 123 -12.82 -9.23 2.99
N GLY A 124 -11.85 -9.96 2.46
CA GLY A 124 -12.09 -11.24 1.83
C GLY A 124 -11.25 -12.37 2.43
N THR A 125 -11.73 -13.61 2.27
CA THR A 125 -10.99 -14.82 2.61
C THR A 125 -10.55 -15.55 1.35
N TRP A 126 -9.44 -16.26 1.47
CA TRP A 126 -8.92 -17.21 0.49
C TRP A 126 -8.52 -18.50 1.18
N ASN A 127 -8.98 -19.64 0.70
CA ASN A 127 -8.68 -20.92 1.29
C ASN A 127 -7.77 -21.76 0.39
N SER A 128 -8.09 -21.83 -0.87
CA SER A 128 -7.27 -22.44 -1.92
C SER A 128 -7.79 -21.98 -3.27
N ASP A 129 -7.05 -22.30 -4.32
CA ASP A 129 -7.43 -21.95 -5.70
C ASP A 129 -8.76 -22.57 -6.16
N THR A 130 -9.30 -23.55 -5.48
CA THR A 130 -10.51 -24.28 -5.85
C THR A 130 -11.57 -24.33 -4.77
N THR A 131 -11.28 -23.81 -3.58
CA THR A 131 -12.22 -23.79 -2.45
C THR A 131 -12.85 -22.40 -2.36
N PRO A 132 -14.18 -22.29 -2.23
CA PRO A 132 -14.84 -21.00 -2.09
C PRO A 132 -14.29 -20.18 -0.92
N GLY A 133 -14.11 -18.88 -1.17
CA GLY A 133 -13.86 -17.86 -0.16
C GLY A 133 -14.99 -16.86 -0.13
N SER A 134 -15.03 -16.03 0.89
CA SER A 134 -16.08 -15.04 1.08
C SER A 134 -15.51 -13.63 1.13
N TYR A 135 -16.09 -12.68 0.43
CA TYR A 135 -16.00 -11.26 0.74
C TYR A 135 -17.08 -10.93 1.73
N PHE A 136 -16.78 -10.28 2.84
CA PHE A 136 -17.73 -10.14 3.95
C PHE A 136 -17.67 -8.78 4.62
N CYS A 137 -18.76 -8.45 5.30
CA CYS A 137 -18.97 -7.23 6.03
C CYS A 137 -19.16 -7.51 7.52
N LEU A 138 -18.48 -6.73 8.35
CA LEU A 138 -18.65 -6.74 9.80
C LEU A 138 -18.97 -5.33 10.29
N SER A 139 -19.95 -5.20 11.18
CA SER A 139 -20.10 -3.99 12.00
C SER A 139 -18.89 -3.84 12.93
N VAL A 140 -18.38 -2.62 13.10
CA VAL A 140 -17.29 -2.38 14.07
C VAL A 140 -17.79 -2.19 15.50
N THR A 141 -19.10 -2.12 15.72
CA THR A 141 -19.69 -1.93 17.05
C THR A 141 -19.27 -3.04 18.00
N ASP A 142 -18.86 -2.68 19.21
CA ASP A 142 -18.67 -3.61 20.32
C ASP A 142 -20.04 -3.75 21.03
N GLU A 143 -20.75 -4.84 20.79
CA GLU A 143 -22.11 -5.03 21.30
C GLU A 143 -22.15 -5.33 22.79
N ASP A 144 -21.09 -5.92 23.35
CA ASP A 144 -21.01 -6.23 24.78
C ASP A 144 -19.62 -5.86 25.33
N PRO A 145 -19.40 -4.56 25.67
CA PRO A 145 -18.12 -4.08 26.20
C PRO A 145 -17.66 -4.77 27.50
N SER A 146 -18.51 -5.57 28.11
CA SER A 146 -18.14 -6.37 29.30
C SER A 146 -17.40 -7.67 28.94
N LYS A 147 -17.41 -8.06 27.67
CA LYS A 147 -16.77 -9.27 27.14
C LYS A 147 -15.66 -8.90 26.16
N GLY A 148 -14.49 -9.48 26.33
CA GLY A 148 -13.34 -9.18 25.48
C GLY A 148 -13.18 -10.04 24.22
N ASN A 149 -13.95 -11.09 24.05
CA ASN A 149 -13.80 -12.06 22.94
C ASN A 149 -15.15 -12.59 22.45
N GLU A 150 -16.16 -11.76 22.45
CA GLU A 150 -17.46 -12.14 21.90
C GLU A 150 -17.37 -12.42 20.41
N ILE A 151 -18.20 -13.31 19.91
CA ILE A 151 -18.20 -13.67 18.48
C ILE A 151 -19.03 -12.64 17.70
N LYS A 152 -18.38 -11.96 16.78
CA LYS A 152 -19.00 -11.06 15.81
C LYS A 152 -19.40 -11.81 14.56
N TYR A 153 -20.70 -11.82 14.23
CA TYR A 153 -21.20 -12.42 13.00
C TYR A 153 -21.18 -11.43 11.84
N CYS A 154 -20.96 -11.96 10.64
CA CYS A 154 -21.02 -11.15 9.43
C CYS A 154 -22.38 -10.54 9.22
N THR A 155 -22.43 -9.26 8.85
CA THR A 155 -23.65 -8.60 8.39
C THR A 155 -24.14 -9.19 7.08
N TRP A 156 -23.18 -9.47 6.19
CA TRP A 156 -23.40 -10.21 4.94
C TRP A 156 -22.10 -10.86 4.46
N LYS A 157 -22.25 -11.86 3.58
CA LYS A 157 -21.16 -12.56 2.89
C LYS A 157 -21.49 -12.72 1.43
N TYR A 158 -20.49 -12.65 0.58
CA TYR A 158 -20.56 -12.91 -0.84
C TYR A 158 -19.49 -13.95 -1.22
N ASP A 159 -19.91 -15.15 -1.65
CA ASP A 159 -19.00 -16.26 -1.90
C ASP A 159 -18.54 -16.29 -3.36
N HIS A 160 -17.28 -16.63 -3.57
CA HIS A 160 -16.69 -16.87 -4.88
C HIS A 160 -15.80 -18.12 -4.87
N LYS A 161 -15.78 -18.82 -5.98
CA LYS A 161 -15.12 -20.14 -6.12
C LYS A 161 -13.65 -20.15 -5.71
N GLY A 162 -12.83 -19.22 -6.14
CA GLY A 162 -11.42 -19.16 -5.82
C GLY A 162 -11.08 -18.23 -4.64
N GLY A 163 -12.10 -17.55 -4.11
CA GLY A 163 -11.93 -16.61 -3.01
C GLY A 163 -11.30 -15.27 -3.41
N PHE A 164 -10.65 -14.63 -2.43
CA PHE A 164 -10.15 -13.26 -2.54
C PHE A 164 -8.77 -13.15 -1.90
N TYR A 165 -7.75 -12.91 -2.71
CA TYR A 165 -6.35 -12.88 -2.29
C TYR A 165 -5.76 -11.50 -2.59
N TRP A 166 -5.37 -10.76 -1.55
CA TRP A 166 -4.87 -9.37 -1.62
C TRP A 166 -5.83 -8.37 -2.29
N ALA A 167 -7.06 -8.75 -2.44
CA ALA A 167 -8.09 -7.99 -3.15
C ALA A 167 -8.76 -6.96 -2.22
N GLY A 168 -8.15 -5.81 -2.02
CA GLY A 168 -8.76 -4.71 -1.29
C GLY A 168 -9.92 -4.09 -2.07
N ALA A 169 -10.96 -3.61 -1.36
CA ALA A 169 -12.15 -3.04 -1.96
C ALA A 169 -12.12 -1.51 -2.01
N TYR A 170 -12.85 -0.96 -2.97
CA TYR A 170 -13.34 0.42 -2.92
C TYR A 170 -14.78 0.44 -2.39
N ALA A 171 -15.05 1.24 -1.36
CA ALA A 171 -16.38 1.41 -0.76
C ALA A 171 -16.94 2.81 -1.03
N SER A 172 -18.05 2.89 -1.75
CA SER A 172 -18.90 4.08 -1.83
C SER A 172 -19.99 4.03 -0.75
N GLU A 173 -20.93 4.98 -0.77
CA GLU A 173 -22.10 4.94 0.12
C GLU A 173 -23.02 3.75 -0.17
N ASN A 174 -23.17 3.39 -1.44
CA ASN A 174 -24.19 2.45 -1.90
C ASN A 174 -23.63 1.16 -2.47
N TYR A 175 -22.37 1.14 -2.90
CA TYR A 175 -21.76 -0.03 -3.52
C TYR A 175 -20.33 -0.24 -3.09
N LEU A 176 -19.91 -1.49 -3.10
CA LEU A 176 -18.57 -1.97 -2.81
C LEU A 176 -18.03 -2.69 -4.04
N VAL A 177 -16.81 -2.31 -4.48
CA VAL A 177 -16.14 -2.93 -5.64
C VAL A 177 -14.92 -3.72 -5.17
N PHE A 178 -14.83 -4.98 -5.57
CA PHE A 178 -13.70 -5.87 -5.26
C PHE A 178 -13.48 -6.89 -6.38
N GLY A 179 -12.26 -7.41 -6.46
CA GLY A 179 -11.88 -8.42 -7.43
C GLY A 179 -11.74 -9.79 -6.82
N SER A 180 -11.92 -10.84 -7.62
CA SER A 180 -11.77 -12.23 -7.19
C SER A 180 -10.49 -12.88 -7.71
N ASP A 181 -10.16 -14.00 -7.08
CA ASP A 181 -9.13 -14.93 -7.48
C ASP A 181 -9.84 -16.23 -7.89
N ASP A 182 -9.85 -16.60 -9.14
CA ASP A 182 -10.47 -17.85 -9.59
C ASP A 182 -9.56 -19.08 -9.39
N GLY A 183 -8.35 -18.82 -8.92
CA GLY A 183 -7.41 -19.81 -8.47
C GLY A 183 -6.77 -20.65 -9.55
N ALA A 184 -6.93 -20.25 -10.77
CA ALA A 184 -6.43 -21.07 -11.86
C ALA A 184 -5.18 -20.46 -12.52
N GLY A 185 -4.55 -19.51 -11.86
CA GLY A 185 -3.29 -18.92 -12.29
C GLY A 185 -3.46 -17.72 -13.22
N ASP A 186 -2.41 -17.40 -13.96
CA ASP A 186 -2.27 -16.13 -14.65
C ASP A 186 -3.11 -16.01 -15.93
N ALA A 187 -3.54 -17.14 -16.47
CA ALA A 187 -4.27 -17.21 -17.75
C ALA A 187 -5.80 -17.13 -17.59
N TYR A 188 -6.29 -17.14 -16.38
CA TYR A 188 -7.71 -17.29 -16.12
C TYR A 188 -8.40 -15.95 -15.88
N THR A 189 -9.71 -15.96 -16.11
CA THR A 189 -10.56 -14.79 -15.97
C THR A 189 -11.06 -14.68 -14.56
N SER A 190 -10.72 -13.58 -13.91
CA SER A 190 -11.32 -13.21 -12.63
C SER A 190 -12.57 -12.35 -12.83
N ILE A 191 -13.30 -12.17 -11.76
CA ILE A 191 -14.52 -11.38 -11.75
C ILE A 191 -14.29 -10.12 -10.93
N LEU A 192 -14.65 -8.98 -11.51
CA LEU A 192 -14.83 -7.73 -10.79
C LEU A 192 -16.28 -7.63 -10.35
N TYR A 193 -16.52 -7.53 -9.06
CA TYR A 193 -17.83 -7.43 -8.46
C TYR A 193 -18.16 -6.02 -8.00
N SER A 194 -19.41 -5.63 -8.18
CA SER A 194 -20.04 -4.51 -7.50
C SER A 194 -21.24 -5.04 -6.71
N VAL A 195 -21.23 -4.84 -5.40
CA VAL A 195 -22.32 -5.29 -4.53
C VAL A 195 -22.82 -4.12 -3.69
N ASN A 196 -24.05 -4.22 -3.21
CA ASN A 196 -24.62 -3.24 -2.28
C ASN A 196 -23.85 -3.29 -0.96
N THR A 197 -23.32 -2.14 -0.48
CA THR A 197 -22.52 -2.06 0.74
C THR A 197 -23.24 -2.55 1.99
N HIS A 198 -24.58 -2.39 2.05
CA HIS A 198 -25.35 -2.72 3.24
C HIS A 198 -25.86 -4.16 3.25
N THR A 199 -26.10 -4.74 2.08
CA THR A 199 -26.77 -6.06 1.97
C THR A 199 -25.90 -7.13 1.34
N GLY A 200 -24.79 -6.77 0.68
CA GLY A 200 -23.97 -7.70 -0.10
C GLY A 200 -24.62 -8.21 -1.37
N GLN A 201 -25.81 -7.72 -1.73
CA GLN A 201 -26.47 -8.12 -2.96
C GLN A 201 -25.71 -7.64 -4.19
N LEU A 202 -25.61 -8.52 -5.19
CA LEU A 202 -24.95 -8.21 -6.45
C LEU A 202 -25.67 -7.06 -7.16
N ILE A 203 -24.92 -6.04 -7.54
CA ILE A 203 -25.35 -4.95 -8.41
C ILE A 203 -24.93 -5.27 -9.85
N ASP A 204 -23.63 -5.54 -10.05
CA ASP A 204 -23.07 -5.82 -11.37
C ASP A 204 -21.79 -6.64 -11.26
N LYS A 205 -21.36 -7.25 -12.37
CA LYS A 205 -20.08 -7.96 -12.45
C LYS A 205 -19.48 -7.91 -13.84
N ARG A 206 -18.14 -7.92 -13.91
CA ARG A 206 -17.38 -8.10 -15.16
C ARG A 206 -16.70 -9.46 -15.13
N THR A 207 -16.88 -10.22 -16.22
CA THR A 207 -16.36 -11.59 -16.36
C THR A 207 -15.40 -11.73 -17.55
N ASP A 208 -15.08 -10.64 -18.20
CA ASP A 208 -14.24 -10.55 -19.41
C ASP A 208 -12.83 -10.01 -19.15
N LEU A 209 -12.37 -10.06 -17.88
CA LEU A 209 -11.07 -9.62 -17.46
C LEU A 209 -10.07 -10.79 -17.50
N ILE A 210 -8.79 -10.50 -17.74
CA ILE A 210 -7.72 -11.50 -17.85
C ILE A 210 -6.89 -11.51 -16.58
N GLY A 211 -6.81 -12.68 -15.92
CA GLY A 211 -5.99 -12.94 -14.74
C GLY A 211 -6.63 -12.55 -13.41
N ASP A 212 -6.11 -13.14 -12.35
CA ASP A 212 -6.59 -12.91 -10.99
C ASP A 212 -6.36 -11.47 -10.53
N ILE A 213 -7.37 -10.90 -9.86
CA ILE A 213 -7.28 -9.56 -9.29
C ILE A 213 -6.72 -9.67 -7.88
N ARG A 214 -5.44 -9.38 -7.72
CA ARG A 214 -4.71 -9.39 -6.43
C ARG A 214 -4.17 -8.01 -6.06
N SER A 215 -4.88 -6.97 -6.43
CA SER A 215 -4.59 -5.59 -6.05
C SER A 215 -5.82 -4.95 -5.42
N THR A 216 -5.60 -3.90 -4.64
CA THR A 216 -6.70 -3.07 -4.14
C THR A 216 -7.33 -2.27 -5.29
N ILE A 217 -8.63 -2.07 -5.22
CA ILE A 217 -9.35 -1.23 -6.17
C ILE A 217 -9.08 0.25 -5.84
N THR A 218 -8.44 0.96 -6.75
CA THR A 218 -8.27 2.42 -6.67
C THR A 218 -9.41 3.11 -7.38
N TYR A 219 -10.03 4.11 -6.74
CA TYR A 219 -11.06 4.93 -7.36
C TYR A 219 -10.52 6.34 -7.65
N ASN A 220 -10.75 6.84 -8.86
CA ASN A 220 -10.45 8.21 -9.22
C ASN A 220 -11.42 8.71 -10.29
N ASN A 221 -12.09 9.84 -10.04
CA ASN A 221 -12.91 10.57 -11.00
C ASN A 221 -13.91 9.71 -11.81
N GLY A 222 -14.65 8.83 -11.14
CA GLY A 222 -15.67 7.99 -11.79
C GLY A 222 -15.14 6.70 -12.43
N TYR A 223 -13.87 6.37 -12.16
CA TYR A 223 -13.25 5.13 -12.63
C TYR A 223 -12.65 4.33 -11.49
N VAL A 224 -12.66 3.03 -11.62
CA VAL A 224 -11.86 2.12 -10.79
C VAL A 224 -10.70 1.57 -11.59
N TYR A 225 -9.57 1.39 -10.89
CA TYR A 225 -8.30 0.92 -11.45
C TYR A 225 -7.78 -0.24 -10.63
N PHE A 226 -7.25 -1.25 -11.28
CA PHE A 226 -6.63 -2.41 -10.65
C PHE A 226 -5.70 -3.12 -11.62
N THR A 227 -4.83 -3.96 -11.07
CA THR A 227 -3.94 -4.84 -11.85
C THR A 227 -4.35 -6.29 -11.70
N THR A 228 -3.89 -7.13 -12.62
CA THR A 228 -4.15 -8.57 -12.59
C THR A 228 -2.86 -9.38 -12.74
N LYS A 229 -2.86 -10.60 -12.25
CA LYS A 229 -1.78 -11.58 -12.48
C LYS A 229 -1.66 -11.97 -13.95
N GLY A 230 -2.70 -11.78 -14.75
CA GLY A 230 -2.65 -11.94 -16.21
C GLY A 230 -1.88 -10.85 -16.93
N GLY A 231 -1.32 -9.88 -16.20
CA GLY A 231 -0.46 -8.84 -16.74
C GLY A 231 -1.20 -7.63 -17.29
N TYR A 232 -2.36 -7.32 -16.77
CA TYR A 232 -3.13 -6.17 -17.22
C TYR A 232 -3.29 -5.12 -16.12
N LEU A 233 -3.27 -3.85 -16.54
CA LEU A 233 -3.88 -2.73 -15.84
C LEU A 233 -5.24 -2.46 -16.47
N TYR A 234 -6.29 -2.46 -15.68
CA TYR A 234 -7.64 -2.11 -16.12
C TYR A 234 -8.10 -0.78 -15.51
N ARG A 235 -8.85 -0.02 -16.30
CA ARG A 235 -9.66 1.12 -15.90
C ARG A 235 -11.10 0.83 -16.29
N VAL A 236 -12.02 0.85 -15.33
CA VAL A 236 -13.45 0.57 -15.55
C VAL A 236 -14.25 1.77 -15.09
N ALA A 237 -15.12 2.29 -15.97
CA ALA A 237 -16.02 3.37 -15.61
C ALA A 237 -17.07 2.89 -14.60
N MET A 238 -17.38 3.74 -13.61
CA MET A 238 -18.39 3.49 -12.59
C MET A 238 -19.58 4.41 -12.79
N ASN A 239 -20.76 3.84 -12.87
CA ASN A 239 -22.02 4.59 -12.82
C ASN A 239 -22.40 4.90 -11.37
N ALA A 240 -23.24 5.90 -11.16
CA ALA A 240 -23.66 6.34 -9.82
C ALA A 240 -24.43 5.24 -9.04
N ASP A 241 -25.09 4.33 -9.74
CA ASP A 241 -25.82 3.18 -9.18
C ASP A 241 -24.93 1.97 -8.86
N GLY A 242 -23.62 2.06 -9.14
CA GLY A 242 -22.66 0.99 -8.93
C GLY A 242 -22.51 0.01 -10.08
N THR A 243 -23.21 0.21 -11.20
CA THR A 243 -22.99 -0.58 -12.42
C THR A 243 -21.72 -0.18 -13.14
N PHE A 244 -21.12 -1.12 -13.87
CA PHE A 244 -19.91 -0.90 -14.64
C PHE A 244 -20.20 -0.35 -16.03
N GLY A 245 -19.39 0.61 -16.45
CA GLY A 245 -19.40 1.14 -17.80
C GLY A 245 -18.25 0.59 -18.66
N ALA A 246 -17.69 1.46 -19.49
CA ALA A 246 -16.63 1.11 -20.43
C ALA A 246 -15.38 0.63 -19.70
N VAL A 247 -14.73 -0.38 -20.28
CA VAL A 247 -13.45 -0.95 -19.81
C VAL A 247 -12.33 -0.54 -20.76
N ALA A 248 -11.23 -0.07 -20.21
CA ALA A 248 -9.97 0.09 -20.92
C ALA A 248 -8.93 -0.81 -20.23
N GLY A 249 -8.17 -1.58 -21.02
CA GLY A 249 -7.11 -2.45 -20.54
C GLY A 249 -5.79 -2.10 -21.20
N TYR A 250 -4.69 -2.25 -20.47
CA TYR A 250 -3.34 -2.15 -20.99
C TYR A 250 -2.54 -3.38 -20.58
N ASN A 251 -1.92 -4.07 -21.56
CA ASN A 251 -1.09 -5.23 -21.31
C ASN A 251 0.29 -4.76 -20.80
N LEU A 252 0.57 -5.05 -19.53
CA LEU A 252 1.83 -4.70 -18.85
C LEU A 252 3.01 -5.62 -19.26
N GLY A 253 2.72 -6.76 -19.91
CA GLY A 253 3.72 -7.74 -20.30
C GLY A 253 4.22 -8.66 -19.19
N GLY A 254 3.63 -8.60 -18.01
CA GLY A 254 3.98 -9.46 -16.87
C GLY A 254 2.98 -9.34 -15.74
N ALA A 255 2.92 -10.33 -14.85
CA ALA A 255 2.01 -10.35 -13.72
C ALA A 255 2.14 -9.11 -12.85
N ALA A 256 1.03 -8.61 -12.34
CA ALA A 256 1.00 -7.46 -11.44
C ALA A 256 0.04 -7.69 -10.27
N THR A 257 0.52 -7.40 -9.07
CA THR A 257 -0.26 -7.32 -7.83
C THR A 257 -0.17 -5.91 -7.21
N SER A 258 0.63 -5.04 -7.82
CA SER A 258 0.79 -3.65 -7.39
C SER A 258 -0.53 -2.89 -7.55
N THR A 259 -1.02 -2.32 -6.47
CA THR A 259 -2.19 -1.44 -6.52
C THR A 259 -1.83 -0.17 -7.29
N PRO A 260 -2.59 0.20 -8.33
CA PRO A 260 -2.29 1.39 -9.12
C PRO A 260 -2.42 2.66 -8.30
N VAL A 261 -1.45 3.55 -8.42
CA VAL A 261 -1.54 4.93 -7.93
C VAL A 261 -1.86 5.83 -9.10
N VAL A 262 -2.98 6.55 -9.00
CA VAL A 262 -3.45 7.46 -10.06
C VAL A 262 -3.29 8.90 -9.59
N TYR A 263 -2.60 9.70 -10.38
CA TYR A 263 -2.43 11.12 -10.11
C TYR A 263 -2.52 11.93 -11.40
N LYS A 264 -3.48 12.85 -11.44
CA LYS A 264 -3.82 13.58 -12.68
C LYS A 264 -4.14 12.56 -13.79
N ASN A 265 -3.42 12.61 -14.90
CA ASN A 265 -3.58 11.67 -16.03
C ASN A 265 -2.48 10.59 -16.08
N ARG A 266 -1.77 10.37 -14.96
CA ARG A 266 -0.68 9.39 -14.86
C ARG A 266 -1.09 8.26 -13.92
N ILE A 267 -0.63 7.03 -14.24
CA ILE A 267 -0.87 5.82 -13.46
C ILE A 267 0.47 5.12 -13.25
N TYR A 268 0.75 4.73 -12.01
CA TYR A 268 2.02 4.18 -11.58
C TYR A 268 1.82 2.78 -11.02
N VAL A 269 2.52 1.79 -11.57
CA VAL A 269 2.39 0.38 -11.20
C VAL A 269 3.71 -0.38 -11.27
N GLY A 270 3.90 -1.34 -10.36
CA GLY A 270 4.97 -2.32 -10.43
C GLY A 270 4.56 -3.56 -11.22
N VAL A 271 5.51 -4.14 -11.96
CA VAL A 271 5.28 -5.30 -12.82
C VAL A 271 6.35 -6.36 -12.61
N CYS A 272 5.94 -7.61 -12.49
CA CYS A 272 6.83 -8.75 -12.29
C CYS A 272 7.80 -8.98 -13.47
N GLY A 273 7.46 -8.50 -14.65
CA GLY A 273 8.25 -8.74 -15.87
C GLY A 273 7.69 -9.86 -16.74
N THR A 274 8.40 -10.12 -17.84
CA THR A 274 7.98 -11.11 -18.84
C THR A 274 8.19 -12.54 -18.38
N GLY A 275 7.31 -13.44 -18.76
CA GLY A 275 7.50 -14.89 -18.61
C GLY A 275 6.78 -15.51 -17.42
N GLY A 276 5.82 -14.83 -16.81
CA GLY A 276 4.93 -15.42 -15.83
C GLY A 276 5.26 -15.06 -14.38
N GLN A 277 4.76 -15.89 -13.49
CA GLN A 277 4.73 -15.64 -12.07
C GLN A 277 6.11 -15.43 -11.48
N TYR A 278 6.33 -14.31 -10.80
CA TYR A 278 7.46 -14.09 -9.88
C TYR A 278 8.83 -14.51 -10.42
N ASN A 279 9.01 -14.43 -11.72
CA ASN A 279 10.28 -14.80 -12.36
C ASN A 279 11.34 -13.78 -12.00
N ALA A 280 12.24 -14.16 -11.10
CA ALA A 280 13.35 -13.34 -10.66
C ALA A 280 14.33 -12.98 -11.79
N ASP A 281 14.34 -13.77 -12.86
CA ASP A 281 15.26 -13.60 -14.01
C ASP A 281 14.68 -12.68 -15.09
N GLY A 282 13.46 -12.23 -14.96
CA GLY A 282 12.65 -11.78 -16.08
C GLY A 282 12.56 -10.29 -16.35
N GLY A 283 13.45 -9.48 -15.81
CA GLY A 283 13.39 -8.05 -16.13
C GLY A 283 12.19 -7.34 -15.52
N HIS A 284 12.11 -7.37 -14.21
CA HIS A 284 11.14 -6.60 -13.43
C HIS A 284 11.20 -5.12 -13.78
N HIS A 285 10.06 -4.47 -13.80
CA HIS A 285 9.98 -3.06 -14.13
C HIS A 285 8.89 -2.30 -13.37
N PHE A 286 9.00 -1.00 -13.40
CA PHE A 286 8.00 -0.08 -12.90
C PHE A 286 7.49 0.75 -14.06
N ASP A 287 6.17 0.75 -14.28
CA ASP A 287 5.52 1.38 -15.43
C ASP A 287 4.85 2.68 -15.05
N VAL A 288 5.04 3.68 -15.88
CA VAL A 288 4.32 4.93 -15.87
C VAL A 288 3.43 4.97 -17.11
N LEU A 289 2.11 4.97 -16.88
CA LEU A 289 1.12 5.01 -17.95
C LEU A 289 0.44 6.38 -17.99
N LYS A 290 -0.20 6.65 -19.10
CA LYS A 290 -1.07 7.80 -19.33
C LYS A 290 -2.50 7.32 -19.56
N GLU A 291 -3.44 8.09 -19.06
CA GLU A 291 -4.82 7.91 -19.44
C GLU A 291 -5.35 9.09 -20.24
N SER A 292 -6.32 8.81 -21.10
CA SER A 292 -7.06 9.77 -21.90
C SER A 292 -8.48 9.28 -22.12
N ALA A 293 -9.29 10.05 -22.81
CA ALA A 293 -10.63 9.61 -23.22
C ALA A 293 -10.58 8.36 -24.10
N SER A 294 -9.51 8.18 -24.89
CA SER A 294 -9.33 7.04 -25.79
C SER A 294 -8.81 5.77 -25.11
N GLY A 295 -8.38 5.83 -23.84
CA GLY A 295 -7.90 4.66 -23.11
C GLY A 295 -6.59 4.87 -22.37
N LEU A 296 -5.83 3.78 -22.23
CA LEU A 296 -4.57 3.69 -21.51
C LEU A 296 -3.41 3.51 -22.49
N SER A 297 -2.28 4.15 -22.22
CA SER A 297 -1.05 3.99 -22.99
C SER A 297 0.18 4.11 -22.11
N LEU A 298 1.28 3.46 -22.51
CA LEU A 298 2.55 3.58 -21.80
C LEU A 298 3.16 4.97 -22.05
N ALA A 299 3.57 5.64 -20.98
CA ALA A 299 4.47 6.79 -21.10
C ALA A 299 5.92 6.31 -21.18
N TYR A 300 6.34 5.53 -20.21
CA TYR A 300 7.64 4.86 -20.15
C TYR A 300 7.65 3.79 -19.06
N LYS A 301 8.66 2.95 -19.08
CA LYS A 301 8.95 1.99 -18.02
C LYS A 301 10.41 2.04 -17.62
N VAL A 302 10.71 1.68 -16.38
CA VAL A 302 12.06 1.62 -15.85
C VAL A 302 12.36 0.23 -15.30
N SER A 303 13.57 -0.27 -15.55
CA SER A 303 14.02 -1.56 -15.00
C SER A 303 14.32 -1.42 -13.51
N ILE A 304 13.97 -2.43 -12.73
CA ILE A 304 14.23 -2.56 -11.31
C ILE A 304 14.80 -3.94 -10.98
N PRO A 305 15.61 -4.07 -9.92
CA PRO A 305 16.31 -5.33 -9.62
C PRO A 305 15.42 -6.45 -9.08
N GLY A 306 14.17 -6.16 -8.75
CA GLY A 306 13.22 -7.15 -8.24
C GLY A 306 11.78 -6.72 -8.45
N TYR A 307 10.83 -7.61 -8.16
CA TYR A 307 9.41 -7.37 -8.38
C TYR A 307 8.84 -6.32 -7.41
N PRO A 308 8.36 -5.16 -7.88
CA PRO A 308 7.70 -4.17 -7.03
C PRO A 308 6.23 -4.56 -6.83
N GLN A 309 5.95 -5.43 -5.88
CA GLN A 309 4.63 -6.01 -5.65
C GLN A 309 3.66 -5.07 -4.96
N ALA A 310 4.16 -4.21 -4.07
CA ALA A 310 3.35 -3.30 -3.29
C ALA A 310 3.01 -2.03 -4.07
N ALA A 311 1.98 -1.32 -3.62
CA ALA A 311 1.67 0.00 -4.13
C ALA A 311 2.82 0.97 -3.85
N PRO A 312 3.18 1.86 -4.79
CA PRO A 312 4.12 2.93 -4.53
C PRO A 312 3.48 4.01 -3.65
N ILE A 313 4.32 4.79 -2.97
CA ILE A 313 3.92 6.07 -2.39
C ILE A 313 4.21 7.17 -3.41
N LEU A 314 3.26 8.07 -3.61
CA LEU A 314 3.43 9.27 -4.43
C LEU A 314 3.48 10.52 -3.54
N SER A 315 4.53 11.32 -3.71
CA SER A 315 4.69 12.61 -3.04
C SER A 315 4.55 13.76 -4.03
N THR A 316 3.70 14.71 -3.68
CA THR A 316 3.52 15.98 -4.39
C THR A 316 4.24 17.13 -3.68
N ALA A 317 5.13 16.83 -2.73
CA ALA A 317 5.78 17.83 -1.89
C ALA A 317 6.51 18.92 -2.67
N TYR A 318 6.96 18.59 -3.86
CA TYR A 318 7.78 19.47 -4.71
C TYR A 318 7.12 19.85 -6.04
N GLU A 319 5.86 19.51 -6.26
CA GLU A 319 5.20 19.74 -7.56
C GLU A 319 5.09 21.22 -7.98
N ASN A 320 5.10 22.11 -7.00
CA ASN A 320 5.03 23.54 -7.23
C ASN A 320 6.41 24.23 -7.33
N GLN A 321 7.49 23.46 -7.36
CA GLN A 321 8.84 23.99 -7.49
C GLN A 321 9.25 24.08 -8.96
N ASP A 322 10.06 25.08 -9.23
CA ASP A 322 10.75 25.32 -10.50
C ASP A 322 12.18 24.77 -10.36
N PHE A 323 12.47 23.62 -10.98
CA PHE A 323 13.77 22.99 -10.93
C PHE A 323 14.67 23.36 -12.11
N ASP A 324 14.07 23.78 -13.22
CA ASP A 324 14.82 24.17 -14.44
C ASP A 324 15.05 25.68 -14.57
N GLY A 325 14.40 26.47 -13.72
CA GLY A 325 14.61 27.92 -13.65
C GLY A 325 13.84 28.74 -14.69
N ASP A 326 12.81 28.16 -15.32
CA ASP A 326 12.01 28.83 -16.34
C ASP A 326 10.93 29.77 -15.74
N GLY A 327 10.79 29.78 -14.43
CA GLY A 327 9.82 30.61 -13.68
C GLY A 327 8.48 29.93 -13.47
N LYS A 328 8.33 28.66 -13.87
CA LYS A 328 7.10 27.87 -13.70
C LYS A 328 7.35 26.64 -12.84
N ALA A 329 6.28 26.13 -12.25
CA ALA A 329 6.32 24.87 -11.53
C ALA A 329 6.44 23.70 -12.52
N ASP A 330 7.38 22.79 -12.29
CA ASP A 330 7.60 21.62 -13.15
C ASP A 330 6.52 20.54 -12.99
N GLY A 331 5.73 20.59 -11.94
CA GLY A 331 4.76 19.55 -11.62
C GLY A 331 5.41 18.21 -11.23
N ARG A 332 6.66 18.25 -10.77
CA ARG A 332 7.44 17.06 -10.43
C ARG A 332 6.88 16.34 -9.22
N VAL A 333 6.63 15.02 -9.38
CA VAL A 333 6.25 14.12 -8.30
C VAL A 333 7.34 13.09 -8.06
N TYR A 334 7.38 12.57 -6.83
CA TYR A 334 8.32 11.54 -6.42
C TYR A 334 7.54 10.29 -6.06
N LEU A 335 8.01 9.14 -6.55
CA LEU A 335 7.46 7.83 -6.23
C LEU A 335 8.49 7.04 -5.46
N TYR A 336 8.04 6.40 -4.38
CA TYR A 336 8.85 5.57 -3.51
C TYR A 336 8.23 4.18 -3.47
N PHE A 337 9.03 3.15 -3.70
CA PHE A 337 8.54 1.78 -3.74
C PHE A 337 9.58 0.77 -3.28
N THR A 338 9.09 -0.36 -2.79
CA THR A 338 9.88 -1.53 -2.42
C THR A 338 9.92 -2.51 -3.59
N TYR A 339 10.82 -3.46 -3.53
CA TYR A 339 10.93 -4.54 -4.50
C TYR A 339 11.26 -5.85 -3.81
N ASN A 340 10.75 -6.97 -4.33
CA ASN A 340 10.90 -8.29 -3.75
C ASN A 340 12.15 -8.99 -4.29
N ALA A 341 13.30 -8.60 -3.78
CA ALA A 341 14.58 -9.25 -4.01
C ALA A 341 15.55 -8.90 -2.88
N TYR A 342 16.55 -9.75 -2.66
CA TYR A 342 17.69 -9.41 -1.80
C TYR A 342 18.57 -8.37 -2.51
N PRO A 343 19.11 -7.36 -1.84
CA PRO A 343 19.17 -7.13 -0.39
C PRO A 343 17.95 -6.38 0.17
N GLY A 344 16.95 -6.07 -0.63
CA GLY A 344 15.83 -5.21 -0.26
C GLY A 344 16.21 -3.73 -0.24
N GLY A 345 15.29 -2.91 0.19
CA GLY A 345 15.46 -1.47 0.26
C GLY A 345 14.35 -0.70 -0.46
N ILE A 346 14.62 0.55 -0.74
CA ILE A 346 13.67 1.47 -1.36
C ILE A 346 14.28 2.04 -2.63
N TYR A 347 13.52 2.03 -3.70
CA TYR A 347 13.79 2.75 -4.93
C TYR A 347 12.90 3.99 -5.04
N MET A 348 13.39 4.95 -5.79
CA MET A 348 12.72 6.22 -6.06
C MET A 348 12.71 6.49 -7.57
N LEU A 349 11.61 7.06 -8.04
CA LEU A 349 11.44 7.56 -9.40
C LEU A 349 10.88 8.97 -9.34
N THR A 350 11.38 9.87 -10.17
CA THR A 350 10.77 11.17 -10.40
C THR A 350 10.00 11.17 -11.71
N ASP A 351 8.83 11.81 -11.71
CA ASP A 351 8.01 11.99 -12.90
C ASP A 351 7.50 13.42 -13.01
N THR A 352 7.42 13.92 -14.25
CA THR A 352 6.84 15.23 -14.58
C THR A 352 5.76 15.07 -15.65
N PRO A 353 4.82 16.02 -15.77
CA PRO A 353 3.87 16.00 -16.87
C PRO A 353 4.58 15.94 -18.22
N GLY A 354 4.21 14.99 -19.06
CA GLY A 354 4.82 14.85 -20.39
C GLY A 354 6.14 14.07 -20.45
N GLN A 355 6.70 13.65 -19.32
CA GLN A 355 7.92 12.83 -19.31
C GLN A 355 7.72 11.51 -20.05
N THR A 356 8.71 11.12 -20.88
CA THR A 356 8.66 9.93 -21.76
C THR A 356 9.78 8.92 -21.50
N SER A 357 10.64 9.20 -20.53
CA SER A 357 11.69 8.32 -20.07
C SER A 357 12.03 8.61 -18.62
N GLY A 358 12.64 7.66 -17.92
CA GLY A 358 13.02 7.84 -16.53
C GLY A 358 14.04 6.80 -16.09
N LYS A 359 14.54 6.98 -14.88
CA LYS A 359 15.44 6.03 -14.23
C LYS A 359 15.01 5.91 -12.76
N ALA A 360 14.87 4.68 -12.31
CA ALA A 360 14.72 4.41 -10.89
C ALA A 360 16.09 4.45 -10.19
N GLU A 361 16.16 5.08 -9.05
CA GLU A 361 17.37 5.23 -8.25
C GLU A 361 17.19 4.55 -6.91
N GLU A 362 18.25 3.88 -6.42
CA GLU A 362 18.26 3.35 -5.07
C GLU A 362 18.26 4.53 -4.08
N LEU A 363 17.21 4.62 -3.29
CA LEU A 363 17.07 5.63 -2.25
C LEU A 363 17.66 5.18 -0.93
N PHE A 364 17.40 3.93 -0.54
CA PHE A 364 17.82 3.38 0.73
C PHE A 364 18.17 1.90 0.59
N ARG A 365 19.33 1.53 1.15
CA ARG A 365 19.76 0.14 1.31
C ARG A 365 19.97 -0.14 2.79
N PRO A 366 19.28 -1.14 3.37
CA PRO A 366 19.49 -1.52 4.76
C PRO A 366 20.92 -1.99 5.02
N VAL A 367 21.41 -1.85 6.25
CA VAL A 367 22.67 -2.47 6.67
C VAL A 367 22.54 -3.99 6.65
N SER A 368 23.64 -4.73 6.52
CA SER A 368 23.64 -6.17 6.21
C SER A 368 22.73 -7.02 7.07
N LYS A 369 22.65 -6.78 8.40
CA LYS A 369 21.74 -7.52 9.30
C LYS A 369 20.25 -7.23 9.12
N GLN A 370 19.93 -6.20 8.35
CA GLN A 370 18.56 -5.74 8.05
C GLN A 370 18.18 -6.00 6.60
N GLN A 371 19.05 -6.64 5.83
CA GLN A 371 18.81 -6.96 4.43
C GLN A 371 17.99 -8.23 4.30
N GLU A 372 16.89 -8.18 3.54
CA GLU A 372 16.04 -9.30 3.20
C GLU A 372 15.08 -8.94 2.07
N TYR A 373 14.35 -9.93 1.56
CA TYR A 373 13.24 -9.76 0.61
C TYR A 373 12.14 -8.87 1.20
N CYS A 374 11.40 -8.17 0.35
CA CYS A 374 10.33 -7.28 0.77
C CYS A 374 9.16 -7.30 -0.22
N ILE A 375 8.00 -7.72 0.25
CA ILE A 375 6.72 -7.64 -0.49
C ILE A 375 5.77 -6.59 0.11
N SER A 376 6.22 -5.87 1.12
CA SER A 376 5.39 -4.94 1.88
C SER A 376 5.43 -3.53 1.31
N PRO A 377 4.32 -2.79 1.42
CA PRO A 377 4.30 -1.37 1.10
C PRO A 377 5.11 -0.56 2.12
N LEU A 378 5.48 0.63 1.71
CA LEU A 378 5.96 1.68 2.60
C LEU A 378 4.79 2.35 3.32
N CYS A 379 5.10 2.93 4.47
CA CYS A 379 4.20 3.85 5.16
C CYS A 379 4.92 5.17 5.40
N VAL A 380 4.19 6.29 5.37
CA VAL A 380 4.75 7.63 5.60
C VAL A 380 3.87 8.37 6.58
N ASP A 381 4.48 9.00 7.57
CA ASP A 381 3.75 9.84 8.51
C ASP A 381 3.58 11.30 8.01
N LYS A 382 2.87 12.09 8.81
CA LYS A 382 2.63 13.49 8.49
C LYS A 382 3.90 14.36 8.42
N ASP A 383 4.98 13.89 9.03
CA ASP A 383 6.27 14.60 9.09
C ASP A 383 7.20 14.21 7.95
N GLY A 384 6.83 13.22 7.13
CA GLY A 384 7.61 12.72 6.01
C GLY A 384 8.56 11.59 6.38
N THR A 385 8.48 11.05 7.59
CA THR A 385 9.23 9.85 7.98
C THR A 385 8.68 8.64 7.23
N ILE A 386 9.55 7.93 6.54
CA ILE A 386 9.23 6.69 5.84
C ILE A 386 9.48 5.52 6.78
N TYR A 387 8.50 4.64 6.90
CA TYR A 387 8.63 3.39 7.64
C TYR A 387 8.72 2.23 6.67
N TYR A 388 9.77 1.45 6.81
CA TYR A 388 10.12 0.32 5.97
C TYR A 388 10.33 -0.94 6.81
N LYS A 389 9.76 -2.05 6.37
CA LYS A 389 10.03 -3.37 6.91
C LYS A 389 10.27 -4.36 5.79
N ASN A 390 10.99 -5.43 6.06
CA ASN A 390 11.21 -6.57 5.18
C ASN A 390 11.23 -7.88 6.01
N ASP A 391 11.61 -8.99 5.40
CA ASP A 391 11.60 -10.30 6.06
C ASP A 391 12.74 -10.50 7.09
N SER A 392 13.58 -9.49 7.28
CA SER A 392 14.60 -9.48 8.35
C SER A 392 14.00 -9.31 9.76
N CYS A 393 12.70 -9.03 9.84
CA CYS A 393 11.99 -8.73 11.09
C CYS A 393 12.40 -7.43 11.76
N TYR A 394 13.10 -6.55 11.05
CA TYR A 394 13.33 -5.18 11.48
C TYR A 394 12.26 -4.24 10.92
N LEU A 395 11.73 -3.38 11.79
CA LEU A 395 11.03 -2.17 11.38
C LEU A 395 12.03 -1.01 11.43
N MET A 396 12.12 -0.26 10.36
CA MET A 396 13.06 0.84 10.18
C MET A 396 12.29 2.14 9.96
N ALA A 397 12.65 3.19 10.71
CA ALA A 397 12.16 4.55 10.47
C ALA A 397 13.25 5.37 9.78
N LEU A 398 12.89 6.00 8.69
CA LEU A 398 13.80 6.74 7.82
C LEU A 398 13.33 8.18 7.76
N GLU A 399 14.20 9.10 8.19
CA GLU A 399 13.90 10.53 8.14
C GLU A 399 14.57 11.22 6.96
N THR A 400 13.97 12.32 6.53
CA THR A 400 14.49 13.13 5.43
C THR A 400 15.40 14.21 5.99
N ASN A 401 16.66 14.24 5.53
CA ASN A 401 17.65 15.22 5.89
C ASN A 401 18.07 16.05 4.68
N GLY A 402 18.04 17.37 4.80
CA GLY A 402 18.58 18.28 3.81
C GLY A 402 17.92 18.23 2.42
N ALA A 403 16.74 17.66 2.31
CA ALA A 403 16.03 17.49 1.02
C ALA A 403 15.82 18.83 0.29
N TYR A 404 15.72 19.92 1.03
CA TYR A 404 15.62 21.26 0.44
C TYR A 404 16.93 21.81 -0.11
N LEU A 405 18.06 21.36 0.42
CA LEU A 405 19.38 21.85 -0.03
C LEU A 405 19.71 21.35 -1.45
N ASP A 406 19.29 20.12 -1.77
CA ASP A 406 19.52 19.56 -3.10
C ASP A 406 18.59 20.16 -4.17
N SER A 407 17.51 20.79 -3.76
CA SER A 407 16.49 21.34 -4.67
C SER A 407 16.57 22.86 -4.86
N VAL A 408 17.37 23.54 -4.06
CA VAL A 408 17.56 24.99 -4.18
C VAL A 408 18.77 25.27 -5.05
N THR A 409 18.59 25.43 -6.33
CA THR A 409 19.56 26.07 -7.20
C THR A 409 19.63 27.54 -6.79
N ALA A 410 20.74 27.95 -6.19
CA ALA A 410 21.01 29.37 -6.00
C ALA A 410 20.99 30.03 -7.37
N ARG A 411 20.06 30.96 -7.58
CA ARG A 411 20.09 31.80 -8.79
C ARG A 411 21.29 32.78 -8.63
N PRO A 412 22.30 32.69 -9.49
CA PRO A 412 23.46 33.57 -9.37
C PRO A 412 23.17 35.06 -9.52
N ASP A 413 22.00 35.40 -10.03
CA ASP A 413 21.63 36.75 -10.46
C ASP A 413 20.69 37.50 -9.52
N THR A 414 20.14 36.88 -8.50
CA THR A 414 19.17 37.52 -7.60
C THR A 414 19.67 37.91 -6.23
N GLY A 415 20.92 37.67 -5.92
CA GLY A 415 21.68 38.25 -4.80
C GLY A 415 21.18 38.01 -3.38
N SER A 416 20.05 37.40 -3.17
CA SER A 416 19.60 36.98 -1.84
C SER A 416 18.54 35.91 -1.90
N VAL A 417 18.91 34.69 -1.60
CA VAL A 417 17.94 33.67 -1.16
C VAL A 417 17.64 34.00 0.30
N ASN A 418 16.39 34.30 0.59
CA ASN A 418 15.98 34.53 1.98
C ASN A 418 15.85 33.20 2.70
N TRP A 419 16.97 32.68 3.14
CA TRP A 419 17.11 31.41 3.85
C TRP A 419 16.41 31.40 5.21
N ASP A 420 16.28 32.57 5.83
CA ASP A 420 15.73 32.77 7.16
C ASP A 420 14.30 32.25 7.32
N LYS A 421 13.53 32.27 6.26
CA LYS A 421 12.14 31.81 6.28
C LYS A 421 11.96 30.31 6.07
N ARG A 422 12.98 29.60 5.62
CA ARG A 422 12.89 28.17 5.28
C ARG A 422 13.54 27.24 6.29
N PHE A 423 14.47 27.75 7.10
CA PHE A 423 15.35 26.95 7.94
C PHE A 423 15.35 27.36 9.40
N GLN A 424 14.24 27.86 9.91
CA GLN A 424 14.12 28.42 11.27
C GLN A 424 14.49 27.45 12.42
N ALA A 425 14.50 26.13 12.18
CA ALA A 425 14.77 25.16 13.23
C ALA A 425 16.26 24.82 13.41
N SER A 426 17.14 25.24 12.49
CA SER A 426 18.57 24.88 12.53
C SER A 426 19.44 25.87 11.76
N GLU A 427 19.17 27.15 11.96
CA GLU A 427 19.73 28.27 11.19
C GLU A 427 21.26 28.26 11.11
N THR A 428 21.94 27.87 12.15
CA THR A 428 23.40 27.90 12.25
C THR A 428 24.10 26.86 11.38
N GLU A 429 23.48 25.77 11.08
CA GLU A 429 24.07 24.71 10.25
C GLU A 429 23.93 24.97 8.75
N TYR A 430 22.87 25.65 8.33
CA TYR A 430 22.57 25.84 6.92
C TYR A 430 23.26 27.05 6.31
N THR A 431 23.56 28.07 7.10
CA THR A 431 24.24 29.30 6.64
C THR A 431 25.69 29.02 6.22
N LEU A 432 26.30 27.98 6.75
CA LEU A 432 27.71 27.61 6.46
C LEU A 432 27.88 26.75 5.19
N ARG A 433 26.79 26.26 4.58
CA ARG A 433 26.86 25.35 3.44
C ARG A 433 26.51 25.96 2.08
N VAL A 434 26.27 27.26 2.07
CA VAL A 434 25.86 28.02 0.87
C VAL A 434 26.97 28.94 0.38
N ALA A 435 28.21 28.67 0.68
CA ALA A 435 29.34 29.42 0.15
C ALA A 435 29.83 28.85 -1.19
#